data_e3860b8b1698806a4928a50e95450cae
#
_entry.id   e3860b8b1698806a4928a50e95450cae
#
_cell.length_a   1.000
_cell.length_b   1.000
_cell.length_c   1.000
_cell.angle_alpha   90.00
_cell.angle_beta   90.00
_cell.angle_gamma   90.00
#
_symmetry.space_group_name_H-M   'P 1'
#
loop_
_entity.id
_entity.type
_entity.pdbx_description
1 polymer ?
#
loop_
_entity_poly.entity_id
_entity_poly.type
_entity_poly.pdbx_seq_one_letter_code
_entity_poly.pdbx_strand_id
1 'polypeptide(L)' 'MKTLRDVQVGRTVTVKKLDGADSALKRRVMDMGITKGSSVYIRKVAPLGDPVEITVRGYELSLRKEDAQIVEVE' A
#
# COMPACT_ATOMS: atom_id res chain seq x y z
N MET A 1 -4.74 6.27 12.82
CA MET A 1 -3.84 6.25 11.66
C MET A 1 -4.42 5.36 10.58
N LYS A 2 -4.49 5.87 9.35
CA LYS A 2 -5.08 5.13 8.24
C LYS A 2 -3.99 4.56 7.35
N THR A 3 -4.06 3.28 7.06
CA THR A 3 -3.09 2.60 6.19
C THR A 3 -3.80 2.02 4.98
N LEU A 4 -3.03 1.46 4.04
CA LEU A 4 -3.62 0.81 2.87
C LEU A 4 -4.56 -0.33 3.24
N ARG A 5 -4.39 -0.93 4.41
CA ARG A 5 -5.30 -1.99 4.87
C ARG A 5 -6.69 -1.47 5.18
N ASP A 6 -6.81 -0.17 5.48
CA ASP A 6 -8.08 0.43 5.87
C ASP A 6 -8.85 0.99 4.69
N VAL A 7 -8.26 0.98 3.50
CA VAL A 7 -8.88 1.57 2.31
C VAL A 7 -9.75 0.55 1.61
N GLN A 8 -10.95 0.97 1.23
CA GLN A 8 -11.88 0.12 0.52
C GLN A 8 -11.51 -0.07 -0.93
N VAL A 9 -11.88 -1.21 -1.49
CA VAL A 9 -11.72 -1.51 -2.91
C VAL A 9 -12.40 -0.42 -3.73
N GLY A 10 -11.74 -0.02 -4.81
CA GLY A 10 -12.27 1.02 -5.70
C GLY A 10 -11.86 2.44 -5.35
N ARG A 11 -11.15 2.62 -4.25
CA ARG A 11 -10.71 3.95 -3.82
C ARG A 11 -9.28 4.22 -4.23
N THR A 12 -8.99 5.49 -4.51
CA THR A 12 -7.64 5.95 -4.76
C THR A 12 -7.21 6.85 -3.60
N VAL A 13 -6.03 6.61 -3.09
CA VAL A 13 -5.49 7.37 -1.96
C VAL A 13 -4.07 7.82 -2.24
N THR A 14 -3.62 8.81 -1.50
CA THR A 14 -2.26 9.33 -1.62
C THR A 14 -1.44 8.85 -0.43
N VAL A 15 -0.24 8.37 -0.70
CA VAL A 15 0.67 7.91 0.36
C VAL A 15 1.17 9.11 1.14
N LYS A 16 0.97 9.07 2.44
CA LYS A 16 1.41 10.12 3.35
C LYS A 16 2.84 9.88 3.81
N LYS A 17 3.12 8.64 4.23
CA LYS A 17 4.46 8.23 4.64
C LYS A 17 4.51 6.71 4.79
N LEU A 18 5.73 6.18 4.88
CA LEU A 18 5.93 4.79 5.24
C LEU A 18 6.30 4.74 6.71
N ASP A 19 5.61 3.90 7.45
CA ASP A 19 5.77 3.78 8.88
C ASP A 19 6.38 2.42 9.23
N GLY A 20 6.67 2.21 10.51
CA GLY A 20 7.22 0.95 10.99
C GLY A 20 8.72 1.00 11.21
N ALA A 21 9.21 0.09 12.04
CA ALA A 21 10.61 0.01 12.46
C ALA A 21 11.48 -0.85 11.54
N ASP A 22 10.87 -1.65 10.67
CA ASP A 22 11.61 -2.58 9.82
C ASP A 22 12.09 -1.87 8.54
N SER A 23 13.39 -1.57 8.52
CA SER A 23 14.01 -0.87 7.38
C SER A 23 13.97 -1.69 6.10
N ALA A 24 14.10 -3.00 6.20
CA ALA A 24 14.07 -3.88 5.03
C ALA A 24 12.67 -3.89 4.40
N LEU A 25 11.65 -3.90 5.23
CA LEU A 25 10.27 -3.86 4.77
C LEU A 25 9.96 -2.52 4.08
N LYS A 26 10.39 -1.42 4.67
CA LYS A 26 10.22 -0.10 4.07
C LYS A 26 10.91 -0.01 2.72
N ARG A 27 12.14 -0.52 2.64
CA ARG A 27 12.90 -0.49 1.39
C ARG A 27 12.18 -1.29 0.31
N ARG A 28 11.68 -2.47 0.67
CA ARG A 28 10.96 -3.30 -0.29
C ARG A 28 9.74 -2.57 -0.85
N VAL A 29 8.98 -1.92 0.02
CA VAL A 29 7.79 -1.17 -0.39
C VAL A 29 8.19 0.02 -1.27
N MET A 30 9.25 0.72 -0.93
CA MET A 30 9.73 1.84 -1.74
C MET A 30 10.21 1.37 -3.12
N ASP A 31 10.83 0.21 -3.17
CA ASP A 31 11.32 -0.35 -4.44
C ASP A 31 10.17 -0.71 -5.38
N MET A 32 8.99 -0.92 -4.84
CA MET A 32 7.78 -1.15 -5.64
C MET A 32 7.20 0.14 -6.22
N GLY A 33 7.78 1.29 -5.88
CA GLY A 33 7.28 2.58 -6.33
C GLY A 33 6.29 3.24 -5.37
N ILE A 34 6.10 2.66 -4.19
CA ILE A 34 5.20 3.22 -3.19
C ILE A 34 5.99 4.18 -2.30
N THR A 35 5.96 5.44 -2.66
CA THR A 35 6.70 6.48 -1.94
C THR A 35 5.76 7.60 -1.55
N LYS A 36 6.24 8.48 -0.68
CA LYS A 36 5.44 9.64 -0.24
C LYS A 36 4.91 10.40 -1.46
N GLY A 37 3.63 10.70 -1.47
CA GLY A 37 2.98 11.41 -2.56
C GLY A 37 2.49 10.53 -3.69
N SER A 38 2.78 9.23 -3.66
CA SER A 38 2.29 8.31 -4.70
C SER A 38 0.78 8.14 -4.58
N SER A 39 0.13 8.02 -5.74
CA SER A 39 -1.30 7.74 -5.80
C SER A 39 -1.47 6.22 -5.94
N VAL A 40 -2.28 5.63 -5.08
CA VAL A 40 -2.50 4.18 -5.05
C VAL A 40 -3.98 3.89 -5.19
N TYR A 41 -4.32 3.04 -6.16
CA TYR A 41 -5.68 2.59 -6.37
C TYR A 41 -5.82 1.16 -5.86
N ILE A 42 -6.83 0.90 -5.04
CA ILE A 42 -7.09 -0.44 -4.50
C ILE A 42 -7.99 -1.18 -5.48
N ARG A 43 -7.42 -2.14 -6.22
CA ARG A 43 -8.17 -2.90 -7.21
C ARG A 43 -8.99 -4.02 -6.58
N LYS A 44 -8.40 -4.70 -5.60
CA LYS A 44 -8.97 -5.93 -5.11
C LYS A 44 -8.31 -6.32 -3.79
N VAL A 45 -9.08 -6.95 -2.92
CA VAL A 45 -8.56 -7.47 -1.64
C VAL A 45 -9.03 -8.90 -1.51
N ALA A 46 -8.11 -9.82 -1.23
CA ALA A 46 -8.46 -11.22 -1.03
C ALA A 46 -9.36 -11.37 0.20
N PRO A 47 -10.14 -12.45 0.28
CA PRO A 47 -11.16 -12.61 1.34
C PRO A 47 -10.67 -12.39 2.77
N LEU A 48 -9.42 -12.74 3.06
CA LEU A 48 -8.87 -12.57 4.40
C LEU A 48 -8.03 -11.29 4.53
N GLY A 49 -8.14 -10.40 3.57
CA GLY A 49 -7.37 -9.15 3.59
C GLY A 49 -5.93 -9.28 3.09
N ASP A 50 -5.57 -10.42 2.52
CA ASP A 50 -4.21 -10.68 2.09
C ASP A 50 -4.21 -11.65 0.90
N PRO A 51 -3.67 -11.25 -0.26
CA PRO A 51 -3.00 -9.99 -0.54
C PRO A 51 -3.96 -8.85 -0.88
N VAL A 52 -3.40 -7.65 -0.93
CA VAL A 52 -4.09 -6.46 -1.41
C VAL A 52 -3.54 -6.15 -2.80
N GLU A 53 -4.40 -6.09 -3.80
CA GLU A 53 -3.96 -5.81 -5.17
C GLU A 53 -4.20 -4.34 -5.49
N ILE A 54 -3.15 -3.67 -5.93
CA ILE A 54 -3.17 -2.23 -6.16
C ILE A 54 -2.64 -1.87 -7.53
N THR A 55 -2.91 -0.64 -7.95
CA THR A 55 -2.27 -0.02 -9.10
C THR A 55 -1.52 1.21 -8.60
N VAL A 56 -0.25 1.29 -8.92
CA VAL A 56 0.58 2.44 -8.58
C VAL A 56 1.52 2.72 -9.74
N ARG A 57 1.61 3.99 -10.15
CA ARG A 57 2.46 4.44 -11.26
C ARG A 57 2.22 3.65 -12.55
N GLY A 58 0.99 3.21 -12.78
CA GLY A 58 0.65 2.45 -13.97
C GLY A 58 0.97 0.96 -13.90
N TYR A 59 1.46 0.48 -12.77
CA TYR A 59 1.76 -0.94 -12.58
C TYR A 59 0.78 -1.58 -11.63
N GLU A 60 0.47 -2.84 -11.88
CA GLU A 60 -0.37 -3.63 -11.01
C GLU A 60 0.53 -4.46 -10.10
N LEU A 61 0.32 -4.34 -8.81
CA LEU A 61 1.13 -5.01 -7.79
C LEU A 61 0.25 -5.70 -6.78
N SER A 62 0.80 -6.76 -6.16
CA SER A 62 0.17 -7.41 -5.02
C SER A 62 1.01 -7.12 -3.80
N LEU A 63 0.36 -6.61 -2.74
CA LEU A 63 1.01 -6.34 -1.47
C LEU A 63 0.56 -7.35 -0.44
N ARG A 64 1.50 -7.82 0.35
CA ARG A 64 1.14 -8.60 1.52
C ARG A 64 0.55 -7.67 2.57
N LYS A 65 -0.23 -8.26 3.46
CA LYS A 65 -0.85 -7.55 4.57
C LYS A 65 0.17 -6.71 5.34
N GLU A 66 1.32 -7.27 5.65
CA GLU A 66 2.37 -6.57 6.39
C GLU A 66 2.95 -5.39 5.62
N ASP A 67 2.99 -5.47 4.29
CA ASP A 67 3.44 -4.35 3.47
C ASP A 67 2.41 -3.22 3.51
N ALA A 68 1.14 -3.57 3.39
CA ALA A 68 0.08 -2.57 3.38
C ALA A 68 -0.04 -1.84 4.72
N GLN A 69 0.27 -2.50 5.81
CA GLN A 69 0.17 -1.93 7.16
C GLN A 69 1.12 -0.76 7.41
N ILE A 70 2.26 -0.73 6.71
CA ILE A 70 3.23 0.34 6.93
C ILE A 70 3.04 1.54 6.02
N VAL A 71 2.10 1.46 5.09
CA VAL A 71 1.83 2.56 4.16
C VAL A 71 0.71 3.40 4.73
N GLU A 72 1.08 4.52 5.35
CA GLU A 72 0.09 5.46 5.89
C GLU A 72 -0.42 6.33 4.77
N VAL A 73 -1.73 6.48 4.67
CA VAL A 73 -2.38 7.23 3.60
C VAL A 73 -3.26 8.35 4.14
N GLU A 74 -3.56 9.29 3.29
CA GLU A 74 -4.44 10.40 3.62
C GLU A 74 -5.89 10.03 3.39
#